data_74f88ce9c41fcce57ee9ed0824a5f59c
#
_entry.id   74f88ce9c41fcce57ee9ed0824a5f59c
#
_cell.length_a   1.000
_cell.length_b   1.000
_cell.length_c   1.000
_cell.angle_alpha   90.00
_cell.angle_beta   90.00
_cell.angle_gamma   90.00
#
_symmetry.space_group_name_H-M   'P 1'
#
loop_
_entity.id
_entity.type
_entity.pdbx_description
1 polymer ?
#
loop_
_entity_poly.entity_id
_entity_poly.type
_entity_poly.pdbx_seq_one_letter_code
_entity_poly.pdbx_strand_id
1 'polypeptide(L)'
;MIAGNRIVAAAFGGALCLAASSGLSAADASLTMKPLMAASFDAGSKHVVSYFASGENGCRLTMMVIDAALDEEPTPQTKATRLVFTVADGKAAHFDSAAGGSLRFSCAQGAESMRVDKIDRIAAHPAAE
;
A
#
# COMPACT_ATOMS: atom_id res chain seq x y z
N MET A 1 36.80 8.94 -67.26
CA MET A 1 35.77 8.13 -66.57
C MET A 1 35.75 8.50 -65.11
N ILE A 2 34.76 9.24 -64.74
CA ILE A 2 34.69 9.84 -63.43
C ILE A 2 33.63 9.07 -62.63
N ALA A 3 34.07 8.29 -61.67
CA ALA A 3 33.16 7.67 -60.70
C ALA A 3 32.81 8.70 -59.64
N GLY A 4 31.62 9.20 -59.71
CA GLY A 4 31.11 10.11 -58.72
C GLY A 4 30.81 9.36 -57.42
N ASN A 5 31.61 9.58 -56.43
CA ASN A 5 31.41 9.06 -55.11
C ASN A 5 30.35 9.92 -54.41
N ARG A 6 29.14 9.42 -54.35
CA ARG A 6 28.09 10.06 -53.55
C ARG A 6 28.11 9.51 -52.14
N ILE A 7 28.65 10.28 -51.24
CA ILE A 7 28.58 10.00 -49.84
C ILE A 7 27.16 10.37 -49.37
N VAL A 8 26.40 9.34 -49.07
CA VAL A 8 25.12 9.53 -48.42
C VAL A 8 25.39 9.66 -46.93
N ALA A 9 25.30 10.84 -46.43
CA ALA A 9 25.31 11.08 -44.99
C ALA A 9 23.98 10.62 -44.43
N ALA A 10 23.96 9.47 -43.76
CA ALA A 10 22.83 9.04 -42.97
C ALA A 10 22.80 9.86 -41.68
N ALA A 11 21.88 10.75 -41.60
CA ALA A 11 21.59 11.44 -40.35
C ALA A 11 20.89 10.47 -39.43
N PHE A 12 21.58 9.99 -38.43
CA PHE A 12 20.97 9.28 -37.33
C PHE A 12 20.27 10.29 -36.43
N GLY A 13 18.99 10.43 -36.66
CA GLY A 13 18.11 11.09 -35.70
C GLY A 13 17.95 10.22 -34.47
N GLY A 14 18.71 10.51 -33.43
CA GLY A 14 18.52 9.89 -32.14
C GLY A 14 17.19 10.34 -31.56
N ALA A 15 16.20 9.48 -31.58
CA ALA A 15 15.00 9.68 -30.80
C ALA A 15 15.37 9.49 -29.33
N LEU A 16 15.52 10.59 -28.61
CA LEU A 16 15.53 10.56 -27.17
C LEU A 16 14.14 10.14 -26.73
N CYS A 17 13.98 8.87 -26.39
CA CYS A 17 12.86 8.43 -25.62
C CYS A 17 13.04 8.98 -24.21
N LEU A 18 12.46 10.11 -23.94
CA LEU A 18 12.20 10.56 -22.58
C LEU A 18 11.22 9.54 -21.98
N ALA A 19 11.77 8.56 -21.30
CA ALA A 19 10.95 7.73 -20.43
C ALA A 19 10.39 8.67 -19.37
N ALA A 20 9.14 9.06 -19.55
CA ALA A 20 8.41 9.71 -18.49
C ALA A 20 8.29 8.69 -17.37
N SER A 21 9.15 8.80 -16.38
CA SER A 21 8.95 8.13 -15.11
C SER A 21 7.70 8.76 -14.53
N SER A 22 6.57 8.08 -14.71
CA SER A 22 5.36 8.42 -13.98
C SER A 22 5.69 8.23 -12.52
N GLY A 23 5.93 9.33 -11.82
CA GLY A 23 6.13 9.32 -10.38
C GLY A 23 4.91 8.69 -9.76
N LEU A 24 5.09 7.53 -9.14
CA LEU A 24 4.06 6.96 -8.31
C LEU A 24 3.73 7.98 -7.24
N SER A 25 2.49 8.42 -7.22
CA SER A 25 1.98 9.26 -6.16
C SER A 25 2.22 8.53 -4.83
N ALA A 26 2.97 9.15 -3.92
CA ALA A 26 3.30 8.56 -2.62
C ALA A 26 2.06 8.34 -1.72
N ALA A 27 0.88 8.79 -2.16
CA ALA A 27 -0.36 8.68 -1.41
C ALA A 27 -1.01 7.29 -1.46
N ASP A 28 -0.69 6.47 -2.46
CA ASP A 28 -1.34 5.18 -2.68
C ASP A 28 -0.33 4.03 -2.60
N ALA A 29 0.09 3.72 -1.39
CA ALA A 29 0.89 2.53 -1.14
C ALA A 29 -0.03 1.31 -1.06
N SER A 30 0.28 0.30 -1.83
CA SER A 30 -0.46 -0.96 -1.88
C SER A 30 0.49 -2.13 -1.67
N LEU A 31 0.09 -3.08 -0.87
CA LEU A 31 0.85 -4.29 -0.58
C LEU A 31 -0.05 -5.51 -0.67
N THR A 32 0.45 -6.58 -1.27
CA THR A 32 -0.22 -7.88 -1.24
C THR A 32 0.43 -8.78 -0.21
N MET A 33 -0.37 -9.21 0.76
CA MET A 33 0.05 -10.13 1.80
C MET A 33 -0.27 -11.56 1.40
N LYS A 34 0.63 -12.46 1.73
CA LYS A 34 0.38 -13.91 1.70
C LYS A 34 -0.05 -14.39 3.07
N PRO A 35 -0.74 -15.56 3.16
CA PRO A 35 -1.13 -16.11 4.44
C PRO A 35 0.05 -16.24 5.40
N LEU A 36 -0.15 -15.84 6.64
CA LEU A 36 0.82 -15.91 7.74
C LEU A 36 2.06 -15.04 7.57
N MET A 37 2.08 -14.15 6.57
CA MET A 37 3.12 -13.13 6.46
C MET A 37 2.68 -11.86 7.18
N ALA A 38 3.51 -11.40 8.10
CA ALA A 38 3.26 -10.16 8.80
C ALA A 38 3.66 -8.95 7.95
N ALA A 39 2.87 -7.91 8.00
CA ALA A 39 3.14 -6.63 7.37
C ALA A 39 2.86 -5.50 8.36
N SER A 40 3.68 -4.46 8.29
CA SER A 40 3.59 -3.30 9.16
C SER A 40 3.17 -2.07 8.37
N PHE A 41 2.30 -1.27 8.95
CA PHE A 41 1.77 -0.05 8.34
C PHE A 41 1.67 1.05 9.38
N ASP A 42 1.87 2.28 8.95
CA ASP A 42 1.56 3.45 9.75
C ASP A 42 0.25 4.07 9.24
N ALA A 43 -0.68 4.30 10.13
CA ALA A 43 -1.95 4.95 9.86
C ALA A 43 -2.13 6.10 10.85
N GLY A 44 -1.79 7.32 10.39
CA GLY A 44 -1.75 8.49 11.28
C GLY A 44 -0.74 8.27 12.40
N SER A 45 -1.19 8.39 13.64
CA SER A 45 -0.37 8.15 14.84
C SER A 45 -0.34 6.69 15.29
N LYS A 46 -0.93 5.80 14.52
CA LYS A 46 -1.00 4.38 14.86
C LYS A 46 -0.01 3.58 14.03
N HIS A 47 0.66 2.66 14.69
CA HIS A 47 1.46 1.62 14.04
C HIS A 47 0.68 0.31 14.07
N VAL A 48 0.47 -0.29 12.90
CA VAL A 48 -0.35 -1.49 12.75
C VAL A 48 0.52 -2.61 12.20
N VAL A 49 0.59 -3.71 12.92
CA VAL A 49 1.18 -4.97 12.43
C VAL A 49 0.05 -5.93 12.15
N SER A 50 -0.01 -6.48 10.97
CA SER A 50 -1.10 -7.36 10.58
C SER A 50 -0.60 -8.61 9.89
N TYR A 51 -1.37 -9.69 10.02
CA TYR A 51 -1.24 -10.92 9.26
C TYR A 51 -2.62 -11.55 9.11
N PHE A 52 -2.77 -12.44 8.16
CA PHE A 52 -4.01 -13.17 8.00
C PHE A 52 -3.76 -14.67 7.84
N ALA A 53 -4.76 -15.45 8.19
CA ALA A 53 -4.83 -16.88 7.91
C ALA A 53 -5.97 -17.13 6.93
N SER A 54 -5.74 -18.03 5.98
CA SER A 54 -6.80 -18.47 5.07
C SER A 54 -7.80 -19.33 5.84
N GLY A 55 -9.07 -19.04 5.66
CA GLY A 55 -10.17 -19.79 6.27
C GLY A 55 -11.22 -20.17 5.23
N GLU A 56 -12.17 -20.99 5.62
CA GLU A 56 -13.25 -21.43 4.74
C GLU A 56 -14.18 -20.29 4.32
N ASN A 57 -14.31 -19.27 5.18
CA ASN A 57 -15.22 -18.14 4.96
C ASN A 57 -14.52 -16.86 4.54
N GLY A 58 -13.22 -16.90 4.30
CA GLY A 58 -12.43 -15.75 3.92
C GLY A 58 -11.10 -15.66 4.63
N CYS A 59 -10.61 -14.45 4.75
CA CYS A 59 -9.33 -14.14 5.40
C CYS A 59 -9.56 -13.81 6.88
N ARG A 60 -8.96 -14.58 7.77
CA ARG A 60 -8.97 -14.23 9.19
C ARG A 60 -7.83 -13.28 9.48
N LEU A 61 -8.16 -12.01 9.63
CA LEU A 61 -7.19 -10.93 9.82
C LEU A 61 -6.95 -10.71 11.30
N THR A 62 -5.68 -10.65 11.67
CA THR A 62 -5.24 -10.24 13.01
C THR A 62 -4.44 -8.94 12.87
N MET A 63 -4.80 -7.95 13.64
CA MET A 63 -4.08 -6.68 13.70
C MET A 63 -3.64 -6.38 15.12
N MET A 64 -2.41 -5.93 15.27
CA MET A 64 -1.88 -5.35 16.49
C MET A 64 -1.75 -3.85 16.26
N VAL A 65 -2.46 -3.06 17.01
CA VAL A 65 -2.47 -1.61 16.88
C VAL A 65 -1.77 -0.99 18.08
N ILE A 66 -0.77 -0.20 17.82
CA ILE A 66 0.07 0.45 18.82
C ILE A 66 0.09 1.95 18.55
N ASP A 67 0.01 2.75 19.59
CA ASP A 67 0.24 4.20 19.46
C ASP A 67 1.71 4.43 19.15
N ALA A 68 2.00 4.95 17.97
CA ALA A 68 3.34 5.37 17.61
C ALA A 68 3.56 6.77 18.15
N ALA A 69 4.15 6.87 19.35
CA ALA A 69 4.79 8.10 19.76
C ALA A 69 6.12 8.18 19.01
N LEU A 70 6.20 9.11 18.07
CA LEU A 70 7.30 9.17 17.11
C LEU A 70 8.68 9.43 17.73
N ASP A 71 8.75 9.82 18.98
CA ASP A 71 9.99 10.25 19.64
C ASP A 71 10.20 9.65 21.04
N GLU A 72 9.36 8.74 21.46
CA GLU A 72 9.49 8.13 22.78
C GLU A 72 9.81 6.65 22.69
N GLU A 73 10.77 6.21 23.47
CA GLU A 73 11.02 4.79 23.61
C GLU A 73 9.78 4.08 24.13
N PRO A 74 9.49 2.85 23.62
CA PRO A 74 8.36 2.08 24.12
C PRO A 74 8.46 1.94 25.64
N THR A 75 7.51 2.53 26.33
CA THR A 75 7.42 2.34 27.78
C THR A 75 6.72 1.02 28.07
N PRO A 76 6.95 0.40 29.23
CA PRO A 76 6.22 -0.80 29.63
C PRO A 76 4.70 -0.62 29.67
N GLN A 77 4.23 0.60 29.60
CA GLN A 77 2.81 0.95 29.60
C GLN A 77 2.21 1.09 28.20
N THR A 78 3.03 0.98 27.16
CA THR A 78 2.53 1.01 25.78
C THR A 78 1.74 -0.26 25.52
N LYS A 79 0.41 -0.13 25.42
CA LYS A 79 -0.47 -1.26 25.19
C LYS A 79 -0.77 -1.42 23.71
N ALA A 80 -0.53 -2.61 23.20
CA ALA A 80 -1.01 -2.99 21.89
C ALA A 80 -2.43 -3.51 22.01
N THR A 81 -3.30 -3.04 21.11
CA THR A 81 -4.65 -3.56 20.97
C THR A 81 -4.65 -4.63 19.90
N ARG A 82 -5.11 -5.81 20.23
CA ARG A 82 -5.25 -6.91 19.28
C ARG A 82 -6.68 -7.00 18.79
N LEU A 83 -6.83 -6.92 17.47
CA LEU A 83 -8.12 -7.08 16.79
C LEU A 83 -8.07 -8.33 15.92
N VAL A 84 -9.08 -9.17 15.99
CA VAL A 84 -9.21 -10.36 15.15
C VAL A 84 -10.61 -10.39 14.57
N PHE A 85 -10.70 -10.46 13.25
CA PHE A 85 -11.97 -10.58 12.57
C PHE A 85 -11.82 -11.24 11.20
N THR A 86 -12.92 -11.72 10.65
CA THR A 86 -12.91 -12.36 9.34
C THR A 86 -13.34 -11.36 8.27
N VAL A 87 -12.49 -11.19 7.26
CA VAL A 87 -12.85 -10.47 6.04
C VAL A 87 -13.37 -11.51 5.06
N ALA A 88 -14.65 -11.43 4.73
CA ALA A 88 -15.27 -12.41 3.84
C ALA A 88 -14.60 -12.42 2.46
N ASP A 89 -14.68 -13.55 1.81
CA ASP A 89 -14.14 -13.78 0.47
C ASP A 89 -14.61 -12.70 -0.51
N GLY A 90 -13.69 -12.06 -1.20
CA GLY A 90 -13.97 -10.98 -2.15
C GLY A 90 -14.45 -9.66 -1.51
N LYS A 91 -14.40 -9.55 -0.20
CA LYS A 91 -14.82 -8.36 0.55
C LYS A 91 -13.63 -7.62 1.12
N ALA A 92 -13.89 -6.44 1.67
CA ALA A 92 -12.87 -5.61 2.28
C ALA A 92 -13.30 -5.11 3.65
N ALA A 93 -12.32 -4.92 4.52
CA ALA A 93 -12.49 -4.25 5.80
C ALA A 93 -11.65 -2.98 5.81
N HIS A 94 -12.09 -2.01 6.56
CA HIS A 94 -11.41 -0.73 6.70
C HIS A 94 -10.97 -0.51 8.14
N PHE A 95 -9.78 0.03 8.29
CA PHE A 95 -9.29 0.54 9.56
C PHE A 95 -9.04 2.03 9.40
N ASP A 96 -9.74 2.83 10.16
CA ASP A 96 -9.61 4.29 10.14
C ASP A 96 -8.97 4.78 11.43
N SER A 97 -7.90 5.52 11.31
CA SER A 97 -7.27 6.18 12.44
C SER A 97 -7.92 7.55 12.66
N ALA A 98 -8.21 7.88 13.92
CA ALA A 98 -8.76 9.18 14.27
C ALA A 98 -7.83 10.35 13.91
N ALA A 99 -6.52 10.10 13.85
CA ALA A 99 -5.53 11.10 13.47
C ALA A 99 -5.37 11.27 11.95
N GLY A 100 -6.22 10.66 11.14
CA GLY A 100 -6.10 10.59 9.68
C GLY A 100 -5.37 9.31 9.26
N GLY A 101 -5.48 8.93 8.04
CA GLY A 101 -4.92 7.68 7.54
C GLY A 101 -5.88 6.50 7.71
N SER A 102 -6.04 5.76 6.65
CA SER A 102 -6.90 4.57 6.60
C SER A 102 -6.16 3.43 5.95
N LEU A 103 -6.47 2.22 6.39
CA LEU A 103 -6.03 0.99 5.75
C LEU A 103 -7.26 0.23 5.26
N ARG A 104 -7.18 -0.25 4.04
CA ARG A 104 -8.21 -1.10 3.46
C ARG A 104 -7.62 -2.48 3.22
N PHE A 105 -8.23 -3.48 3.84
CA PHE A 105 -7.84 -4.88 3.69
C PHE A 105 -8.85 -5.60 2.82
N SER A 106 -8.42 -6.05 1.65
CA SER A 106 -9.28 -6.75 0.68
C SER A 106 -8.88 -8.21 0.62
N CYS A 107 -9.80 -9.10 0.96
CA CYS A 107 -9.59 -10.54 0.87
C CYS A 107 -9.82 -11.01 -0.56
N ALA A 108 -8.82 -11.63 -1.18
CA ALA A 108 -9.00 -12.24 -2.49
C ALA A 108 -9.91 -13.47 -2.41
N GLN A 109 -10.56 -13.81 -3.50
CA GLN A 109 -11.35 -15.03 -3.57
C GLN A 109 -10.48 -16.24 -3.31
N GLY A 110 -10.99 -17.17 -2.51
CA GLY A 110 -10.23 -18.33 -2.04
C GLY A 110 -9.29 -18.04 -0.89
N ALA A 111 -9.27 -16.80 -0.38
CA ALA A 111 -8.42 -16.37 0.72
C ALA A 111 -6.92 -16.66 0.51
N GLU A 112 -6.46 -16.63 -0.73
CA GLU A 112 -5.08 -16.91 -1.10
C GLU A 112 -4.15 -15.74 -0.87
N SER A 113 -4.71 -14.53 -0.88
CA SER A 113 -3.97 -13.30 -0.65
C SER A 113 -4.87 -12.23 -0.05
N MET A 114 -4.26 -11.23 0.55
CA MET A 114 -4.94 -10.07 1.05
C MET A 114 -4.21 -8.82 0.57
N ARG A 115 -4.92 -7.94 -0.10
CA ARG A 115 -4.37 -6.66 -0.52
C ARG A 115 -4.62 -5.62 0.55
N VAL A 116 -3.59 -4.86 0.87
CA VAL A 116 -3.69 -3.73 1.79
C VAL A 116 -3.40 -2.46 1.03
N ASP A 117 -4.36 -1.55 1.05
CA ASP A 117 -4.23 -0.22 0.46
C ASP A 117 -4.18 0.82 1.57
N LYS A 118 -3.13 1.62 1.57
CA LYS A 118 -3.02 2.76 2.47
C LYS A 118 -3.64 3.97 1.81
N ILE A 119 -4.62 4.55 2.45
CA ILE A 119 -5.34 5.72 1.96
C ILE A 119 -5.05 6.88 2.90
N ASP A 120 -4.34 7.88 2.41
CA ASP A 120 -4.15 9.11 3.15
C ASP A 120 -5.34 10.03 2.92
N ARG A 121 -6.19 10.11 3.93
CA ARG A 121 -7.32 11.04 3.92
C ARG A 121 -6.89 12.45 4.31
N ILE A 122 -5.87 12.97 3.68
CA ILE A 122 -5.53 14.39 3.79
C ILE A 122 -6.53 15.23 2.99
N ALA A 123 -7.24 14.56 2.14
CA ALA A 123 -8.20 15.25 1.32
C ALA A 123 -9.23 15.93 2.20
N ALA A 124 -9.30 17.19 1.98
CA ALA A 124 -10.37 18.02 2.32
C ALA A 124 -11.62 17.22 2.64
N HIS A 125 -11.80 17.01 3.87
CA HIS A 125 -13.07 16.60 4.37
C HIS A 125 -14.02 17.69 3.93
N PRO A 126 -14.99 17.44 3.08
CA PRO A 126 -16.03 18.41 2.91
C PRO A 126 -16.57 18.62 4.31
N ALA A 127 -16.52 19.84 4.77
CA ALA A 127 -17.06 20.17 6.06
C ALA A 127 -18.41 19.51 6.16
N ALA A 128 -18.50 18.50 7.00
CA ALA A 128 -19.78 17.90 7.27
C ALA A 128 -20.63 18.94 7.97
N GLU A 129 -21.59 19.42 7.28
CA GLU A 129 -22.60 20.29 7.82
C GLU A 129 -23.52 19.51 8.74
#